data_d25ceb6e28cb288f09b245420c757bdb
#
_entry.id   d25ceb6e28cb288f09b245420c757bdb
#
_cell.length_a   1.000
_cell.length_b   1.000
_cell.length_c   1.000
_cell.angle_alpha   90.00
_cell.angle_beta   90.00
_cell.angle_gamma   90.00
#
_symmetry.space_group_name_H-M   'P 1'
#
loop_
_entity.id
_entity.type
_entity.pdbx_description
1 polymer ?
#
loop_
_entity_poly.entity_id
_entity_poly.type
_entity_poly.pdbx_seq_one_letter_code
_entity_poly.pdbx_strand_id
1 'polypeptide(L)'
;MRILLVHPNFPSQLRSIAAVLGSNPAHEVCFLTTAVAGEMPGIRKIIYERKREPAPQTHHYIRPFEDAILHGQGAYEAMLAEKQKGFIPDLIFGHAGWGPTLFLKDLFPRTPMALNFEWYYHSHGTDCDFDPSDPVTADDEARIRIKNATLLSDLASADAGLCPTRFQYEQYPPHLRSRLMISHEGIDTNFFKPDTEAQLILPKPTPENPDIKIDLSGHGEIVTYATRGMEPYRGFPQFIEAAHLLLQKRPNVQIVIAGDDRV
;
A
#
# COMPACT_ATOMS: atom_id res chain seq x y z
N MET A 1 11.60 -17.16 16.37
CA MET A 1 11.63 -17.26 14.89
C MET A 1 12.27 -16.01 14.33
N ARG A 2 13.01 -16.13 13.22
CA ARG A 2 13.50 -15.01 12.41
C ARG A 2 12.48 -14.71 11.31
N ILE A 3 11.92 -13.53 11.31
CA ILE A 3 10.85 -13.17 10.38
C ILE A 3 11.31 -11.98 9.55
N LEU A 4 11.19 -12.08 8.22
CA LEU A 4 11.47 -11.02 7.28
C LEU A 4 10.17 -10.46 6.74
N LEU A 5 9.85 -9.22 7.10
CA LEU A 5 8.78 -8.43 6.50
C LEU A 5 9.33 -7.62 5.33
N VAL A 6 8.57 -7.50 4.23
CA VAL A 6 9.07 -6.90 2.98
C VAL A 6 8.03 -5.95 2.37
N HIS A 7 8.37 -4.67 2.35
CA HIS A 7 7.58 -3.65 1.65
C HIS A 7 8.47 -2.41 1.37
N PRO A 8 8.38 -1.76 0.18
CA PRO A 8 9.20 -0.57 -0.10
C PRO A 8 8.93 0.57 0.88
N ASN A 9 7.70 0.76 1.34
CA ASN A 9 7.33 1.74 2.37
C ASN A 9 7.30 1.10 3.76
N PHE A 10 7.52 1.91 4.82
CA PHE A 10 7.53 1.44 6.21
C PHE A 10 6.51 2.18 7.07
N PRO A 11 5.73 1.51 7.90
CA PRO A 11 5.43 0.06 7.92
C PRO A 11 4.33 -0.34 6.93
N SER A 12 3.70 0.62 6.23
CA SER A 12 2.65 0.43 5.22
C SER A 12 1.51 -0.48 5.72
N GLN A 13 0.95 -1.34 4.84
CA GLN A 13 -0.09 -2.31 5.20
C GLN A 13 0.38 -3.34 6.23
N LEU A 14 1.68 -3.53 6.40
CA LEU A 14 2.22 -4.50 7.35
C LEU A 14 2.28 -3.99 8.80
N ARG A 15 1.75 -2.78 9.09
CA ARG A 15 1.81 -2.15 10.42
C ARG A 15 1.31 -3.05 11.54
N SER A 16 0.11 -3.59 11.41
CA SER A 16 -0.52 -4.39 12.47
C SER A 16 0.23 -5.68 12.74
N ILE A 17 0.61 -6.41 11.68
CA ILE A 17 1.36 -7.66 11.82
C ILE A 17 2.78 -7.39 12.35
N ALA A 18 3.44 -6.32 11.92
CA ALA A 18 4.74 -5.93 12.42
C ALA A 18 4.70 -5.60 13.92
N ALA A 19 3.68 -4.85 14.36
CA ALA A 19 3.50 -4.52 15.79
C ALA A 19 3.31 -5.77 16.67
N VAL A 20 2.45 -6.70 16.22
CA VAL A 20 2.20 -7.96 16.96
C VAL A 20 3.46 -8.83 17.00
N LEU A 21 4.13 -9.01 15.88
CA LEU A 21 5.33 -9.84 15.82
C LEU A 21 6.51 -9.23 16.57
N GLY A 22 6.70 -7.90 16.45
CA GLY A 22 7.77 -7.17 17.12
C GLY A 22 7.61 -7.08 18.63
N SER A 23 6.36 -7.15 19.15
CA SER A 23 6.10 -7.18 20.60
C SER A 23 6.47 -8.53 21.27
N ASN A 24 6.66 -9.58 20.49
CA ASN A 24 7.00 -10.91 21.03
C ASN A 24 8.54 -11.10 21.07
N PRO A 25 9.15 -11.15 22.27
CA PRO A 25 10.60 -11.28 22.39
C PRO A 25 11.16 -12.63 21.87
N ALA A 26 10.31 -13.62 21.59
CA ALA A 26 10.71 -14.88 20.95
C ALA A 26 10.97 -14.74 19.45
N HIS A 27 10.70 -13.57 18.87
CA HIS A 27 10.90 -13.30 17.46
C HIS A 27 12.02 -12.27 17.22
N GLU A 28 12.85 -12.54 16.23
CA GLU A 28 13.72 -11.55 15.60
C GLU A 28 13.02 -11.08 14.32
N VAL A 29 12.49 -9.86 14.33
CA VAL A 29 11.72 -9.34 13.19
C VAL A 29 12.53 -8.28 12.45
N CYS A 30 12.82 -8.55 11.19
CA CYS A 30 13.46 -7.61 10.28
C CYS A 30 12.45 -7.08 9.27
N PHE A 31 12.59 -5.84 8.87
CA PHE A 31 11.76 -5.20 7.86
C PHE A 31 12.63 -4.65 6.73
N LEU A 32 12.53 -5.25 5.55
CA LEU A 32 13.24 -4.84 4.33
C LEU A 32 12.45 -3.73 3.63
N THR A 33 13.04 -2.54 3.49
CA THR A 33 12.35 -1.33 3.01
C THR A 33 13.33 -0.31 2.41
N THR A 34 12.81 0.63 1.62
CA THR A 34 13.56 1.83 1.21
C THR A 34 13.36 3.00 2.19
N ALA A 35 12.36 2.92 3.08
CA ALA A 35 12.00 4.00 3.98
C ALA A 35 13.01 4.13 5.14
N VAL A 36 13.84 5.18 5.10
CA VAL A 36 14.79 5.50 6.16
C VAL A 36 14.07 6.00 7.42
N ALA A 37 13.08 6.88 7.26
CA ALA A 37 12.31 7.46 8.36
C ALA A 37 11.37 6.46 9.04
N GLY A 38 10.96 6.80 10.27
CA GLY A 38 10.05 6.00 11.08
C GLY A 38 10.74 4.83 11.78
N GLU A 39 10.26 4.51 12.97
CA GLU A 39 10.70 3.38 13.80
C GLU A 39 9.51 2.63 14.36
N MET A 40 9.70 1.37 14.71
CA MET A 40 8.69 0.55 15.38
C MET A 40 9.38 -0.35 16.41
N PRO A 41 8.89 -0.41 17.65
CA PRO A 41 9.47 -1.25 18.69
C PRO A 41 9.58 -2.72 18.25
N GLY A 42 10.73 -3.35 18.52
CA GLY A 42 10.98 -4.75 18.20
C GLY A 42 11.21 -5.05 16.69
N ILE A 43 11.28 -4.03 15.84
CA ILE A 43 11.53 -4.18 14.40
C ILE A 43 12.91 -3.62 14.05
N ARG A 44 13.77 -4.45 13.47
CA ARG A 44 15.04 -4.05 12.88
C ARG A 44 14.85 -3.76 11.39
N LYS A 45 15.04 -2.54 10.95
CA LYS A 45 14.98 -2.22 9.52
C LYS A 45 16.25 -2.67 8.80
N ILE A 46 16.07 -3.18 7.60
CA ILE A 46 17.11 -3.44 6.61
C ILE A 46 16.80 -2.51 5.44
N ILE A 47 17.65 -1.51 5.25
CA ILE A 47 17.45 -0.53 4.18
C ILE A 47 18.09 -1.05 2.89
N TYR A 48 17.35 -0.96 1.80
CA TYR A 48 17.86 -1.20 0.46
C TYR A 48 17.62 0.01 -0.44
N GLU A 49 18.40 0.14 -1.49
CA GLU A 49 18.30 1.24 -2.45
C GLU A 49 18.28 0.70 -3.88
N ARG A 50 17.56 1.37 -4.76
CA ARG A 50 17.70 1.18 -6.21
C ARG A 50 18.99 1.86 -6.67
N LYS A 51 19.77 1.19 -7.49
CA LYS A 51 21.02 1.77 -8.03
C LYS A 51 20.80 2.88 -9.05
N ARG A 52 19.61 2.92 -9.66
CA ARG A 52 19.21 3.91 -10.66
C ARG A 52 17.69 3.93 -10.80
N GLU A 53 17.19 4.90 -11.49
CA GLU A 53 15.81 4.91 -12.00
C GLU A 53 15.68 4.08 -13.28
N PRO A 54 14.48 3.68 -13.70
CA PRO A 54 14.24 3.09 -15.02
C PRO A 54 14.81 3.96 -16.13
N ALA A 55 15.41 3.32 -17.13
CA ALA A 55 16.07 4.07 -18.23
C ALA A 55 15.02 4.89 -19.01
N PRO A 56 15.35 6.14 -19.42
CA PRO A 56 14.42 6.98 -20.17
C PRO A 56 13.94 6.34 -21.50
N GLN A 57 14.78 5.48 -22.09
CA GLN A 57 14.50 4.79 -23.35
C GLN A 57 13.68 3.50 -23.17
N THR A 58 13.45 3.08 -21.93
CA THR A 58 12.64 1.87 -21.66
C THR A 58 11.22 2.10 -22.17
N HIS A 59 10.74 1.13 -22.95
CA HIS A 59 9.38 1.16 -23.50
C HIS A 59 8.37 1.36 -22.36
N HIS A 60 7.40 2.25 -22.55
CA HIS A 60 6.48 2.66 -21.48
C HIS A 60 5.67 1.51 -20.88
N TYR A 61 5.38 0.41 -21.62
CA TYR A 61 4.72 -0.77 -21.06
C TYR A 61 5.55 -1.46 -19.97
N ILE A 62 6.86 -1.52 -20.14
CA ILE A 62 7.74 -2.29 -19.24
C ILE A 62 8.47 -1.41 -18.21
N ARG A 63 8.32 -0.10 -18.28
CA ARG A 63 8.98 0.80 -17.31
C ARG A 63 8.64 0.49 -15.85
N PRO A 64 7.36 0.24 -15.48
CA PRO A 64 7.04 -0.20 -14.11
C PRO A 64 7.65 -1.56 -13.75
N PHE A 65 7.81 -2.46 -14.73
CA PHE A 65 8.45 -3.75 -14.50
C PHE A 65 9.98 -3.61 -14.34
N GLU A 66 10.63 -2.74 -15.12
CA GLU A 66 12.04 -2.41 -14.89
C GLU A 66 12.25 -1.82 -13.49
N ASP A 67 11.36 -0.92 -13.04
CA ASP A 67 11.41 -0.37 -11.70
C ASP A 67 11.31 -1.46 -10.61
N ALA A 68 10.39 -2.38 -10.77
CA ALA A 68 10.25 -3.52 -9.86
C ALA A 68 11.52 -4.41 -9.85
N ILE A 69 12.15 -4.64 -10.99
CA ILE A 69 13.42 -5.38 -11.07
C ILE A 69 14.53 -4.64 -10.31
N LEU A 70 14.63 -3.31 -10.45
CA LEU A 70 15.62 -2.50 -9.74
C LEU A 70 15.40 -2.54 -8.21
N HIS A 71 14.15 -2.52 -7.75
CA HIS A 71 13.80 -2.75 -6.36
C HIS A 71 14.20 -4.17 -5.91
N GLY A 72 13.89 -5.18 -6.72
CA GLY A 72 14.26 -6.58 -6.43
C GLY A 72 15.76 -6.78 -6.34
N GLN A 73 16.53 -6.15 -7.22
CA GLN A 73 18.00 -6.21 -7.20
C GLN A 73 18.57 -5.58 -5.93
N GLY A 74 18.11 -4.37 -5.56
CA GLY A 74 18.55 -3.71 -4.33
C GLY A 74 18.21 -4.53 -3.09
N ALA A 75 16.98 -5.07 -3.03
CA ALA A 75 16.52 -5.95 -1.96
C ALA A 75 17.36 -7.23 -1.85
N TYR A 76 17.66 -7.87 -2.98
CA TYR A 76 18.52 -9.06 -3.05
C TYR A 76 19.92 -8.77 -2.51
N GLU A 77 20.56 -7.67 -2.92
CA GLU A 77 21.90 -7.31 -2.47
C GLU A 77 21.94 -7.03 -0.96
N ALA A 78 20.96 -6.28 -0.45
CA ALA A 78 20.86 -6.03 1.00
C ALA A 78 20.68 -7.33 1.79
N MET A 79 19.81 -8.22 1.32
CA MET A 79 19.58 -9.51 1.98
C MET A 79 20.73 -10.49 1.81
N LEU A 80 21.49 -10.44 0.73
CA LEU A 80 22.73 -11.20 0.56
C LEU A 80 23.77 -10.81 1.62
N ALA A 81 23.91 -9.50 1.89
CA ALA A 81 24.79 -9.01 2.95
C ALA A 81 24.33 -9.48 4.35
N GLU A 82 23.02 -9.47 4.63
CA GLU A 82 22.49 -10.00 5.90
C GLU A 82 22.69 -11.53 6.03
N LYS A 83 22.51 -12.26 4.94
CA LYS A 83 22.79 -13.71 4.89
C LYS A 83 24.25 -14.02 5.21
N GLN A 84 25.18 -13.22 4.70
CA GLN A 84 26.62 -13.36 5.01
C GLN A 84 26.92 -13.09 6.49
N LYS A 85 26.14 -12.27 7.17
CA LYS A 85 26.19 -12.04 8.62
C LYS A 85 25.48 -13.14 9.43
N GLY A 86 24.90 -14.15 8.79
CA GLY A 86 24.23 -15.28 9.43
C GLY A 86 22.71 -15.12 9.62
N PHE A 87 22.10 -14.07 9.07
CA PHE A 87 20.64 -13.94 9.09
C PHE A 87 20.01 -14.77 7.99
N ILE A 88 19.28 -15.82 8.38
CA ILE A 88 18.46 -16.66 7.50
C ILE A 88 17.05 -16.62 8.07
N PRO A 89 16.04 -16.07 7.35
CA PRO A 89 14.68 -16.01 7.87
C PRO A 89 14.03 -17.40 7.89
N ASP A 90 13.23 -17.64 8.93
CA ASP A 90 12.34 -18.82 9.04
C ASP A 90 11.04 -18.61 8.25
N LEU A 91 10.67 -17.33 8.00
CA LEU A 91 9.48 -16.91 7.26
C LEU A 91 9.77 -15.57 6.58
N ILE A 92 9.33 -15.47 5.32
CA ILE A 92 9.25 -14.21 4.59
C ILE A 92 7.78 -13.86 4.42
N PHE A 93 7.37 -12.64 4.80
CA PHE A 93 6.04 -12.10 4.55
C PHE A 93 6.16 -10.72 3.89
N GLY A 94 5.55 -10.53 2.73
CA GLY A 94 5.72 -9.29 1.97
C GLY A 94 4.51 -8.93 1.13
N HIS A 95 4.63 -7.81 0.43
CA HIS A 95 3.65 -7.32 -0.51
C HIS A 95 4.12 -7.57 -1.94
N ALA A 96 3.32 -8.28 -2.73
CA ALA A 96 3.61 -8.60 -4.12
C ALA A 96 3.50 -7.37 -5.05
N GLY A 97 4.18 -7.43 -6.18
CA GLY A 97 4.01 -6.46 -7.27
C GLY A 97 4.91 -5.22 -7.21
N TRP A 98 5.60 -4.97 -6.10
CA TRP A 98 6.49 -3.81 -5.94
C TRP A 98 7.97 -4.09 -6.25
N GLY A 99 8.32 -5.36 -6.40
CA GLY A 99 9.67 -5.79 -6.79
C GLY A 99 10.56 -6.36 -5.69
N PRO A 100 10.61 -5.87 -4.44
CA PRO A 100 11.59 -6.33 -3.45
C PRO A 100 11.47 -7.82 -3.10
N THR A 101 10.36 -8.46 -3.42
CA THR A 101 10.09 -9.89 -3.22
C THR A 101 10.62 -10.79 -4.34
N LEU A 102 10.84 -10.24 -5.55
CA LEU A 102 11.10 -10.98 -6.79
C LEU A 102 12.21 -12.04 -6.68
N PHE A 103 13.32 -11.74 -6.01
CA PHE A 103 14.52 -12.59 -5.99
C PHE A 103 14.80 -13.20 -4.61
N LEU A 104 13.90 -13.07 -3.64
CA LEU A 104 14.15 -13.58 -2.29
C LEU A 104 14.14 -15.10 -2.22
N LYS A 105 13.34 -15.76 -3.05
CA LYS A 105 13.34 -17.25 -3.13
C LYS A 105 14.62 -17.81 -3.74
N ASP A 106 15.29 -17.06 -4.63
CA ASP A 106 16.59 -17.46 -5.15
C ASP A 106 17.66 -17.40 -4.07
N LEU A 107 17.55 -16.43 -3.16
CA LEU A 107 18.46 -16.29 -2.03
C LEU A 107 18.14 -17.25 -0.88
N PHE A 108 16.85 -17.50 -0.61
CA PHE A 108 16.33 -18.33 0.47
C PHE A 108 15.36 -19.41 -0.04
N PRO A 109 15.80 -20.38 -0.86
CA PRO A 109 14.92 -21.30 -1.58
C PRO A 109 14.07 -22.20 -0.67
N ARG A 110 14.52 -22.44 0.57
CA ARG A 110 13.81 -23.30 1.54
C ARG A 110 12.96 -22.52 2.54
N THR A 111 13.10 -21.20 2.61
CA THR A 111 12.30 -20.37 3.52
C THR A 111 10.89 -20.20 2.95
N PRO A 112 9.84 -20.54 3.70
CA PRO A 112 8.46 -20.23 3.31
C PRO A 112 8.29 -18.74 3.04
N MET A 113 7.60 -18.41 1.93
CA MET A 113 7.30 -17.05 1.52
C MET A 113 5.80 -16.90 1.27
N ALA A 114 5.13 -16.10 2.10
CA ALA A 114 3.74 -15.70 1.92
C ALA A 114 3.69 -14.24 1.46
N LEU A 115 2.90 -13.94 0.45
CA LEU A 115 2.81 -12.60 -0.10
C LEU A 115 1.36 -12.10 -0.13
N ASN A 116 1.18 -10.81 0.17
CA ASN A 116 -0.09 -10.11 0.00
C ASN A 116 -0.26 -9.70 -1.47
N PHE A 117 -1.32 -10.19 -2.10
CA PHE A 117 -1.70 -9.92 -3.48
C PHE A 117 -2.91 -9.00 -3.48
N GLU A 118 -2.66 -7.70 -3.33
CA GLU A 118 -3.71 -6.70 -3.14
C GLU A 118 -4.57 -6.51 -4.39
N TRP A 119 -3.97 -6.49 -5.59
CA TRP A 119 -4.71 -6.14 -6.80
C TRP A 119 -4.18 -6.84 -8.04
N TYR A 120 -5.10 -7.28 -8.92
CA TYR A 120 -4.80 -7.73 -10.28
C TYR A 120 -5.43 -6.74 -11.26
N TYR A 121 -4.65 -6.19 -12.17
CA TYR A 121 -5.08 -5.10 -13.03
C TYR A 121 -5.86 -5.59 -14.24
N HIS A 122 -7.02 -4.96 -14.49
CA HIS A 122 -7.83 -5.12 -15.68
C HIS A 122 -7.99 -3.77 -16.37
N SER A 123 -8.09 -3.79 -17.71
CA SER A 123 -8.37 -2.57 -18.48
C SER A 123 -9.83 -2.17 -18.42
N HIS A 124 -10.74 -3.12 -18.15
CA HIS A 124 -12.18 -2.89 -18.12
C HIS A 124 -12.84 -3.58 -16.92
N GLY A 125 -13.95 -2.99 -16.48
CA GLY A 125 -14.83 -3.53 -15.45
C GLY A 125 -14.34 -3.37 -14.02
N THR A 126 -13.29 -2.60 -13.78
CA THR A 126 -12.76 -2.35 -12.44
C THR A 126 -12.41 -0.87 -12.23
N ASP A 127 -11.13 -0.56 -12.02
CA ASP A 127 -10.66 0.77 -11.64
C ASP A 127 -10.20 1.64 -12.84
N CYS A 128 -9.79 1.02 -13.93
CA CYS A 128 -9.17 1.77 -15.04
C CYS A 128 -10.20 2.49 -15.93
N ASP A 129 -11.39 1.94 -16.07
CA ASP A 129 -12.45 2.44 -16.96
C ASP A 129 -13.69 2.96 -16.22
N PHE A 130 -13.56 3.29 -14.92
CA PHE A 130 -14.70 3.72 -14.12
C PHE A 130 -15.17 5.14 -14.47
N ASP A 131 -14.28 5.99 -15.01
CA ASP A 131 -14.60 7.35 -15.42
C ASP A 131 -14.84 7.42 -16.92
N PRO A 132 -16.10 7.63 -17.38
CA PRO A 132 -16.40 7.74 -18.80
C PRO A 132 -15.72 8.92 -19.51
N SER A 133 -15.25 9.92 -18.77
CA SER A 133 -14.54 11.09 -19.32
C SER A 133 -13.07 10.79 -19.64
N ASP A 134 -12.52 9.69 -19.12
CA ASP A 134 -11.15 9.20 -19.36
C ASP A 134 -11.20 7.76 -19.88
N PRO A 135 -11.60 7.52 -21.14
CA PRO A 135 -11.78 6.19 -21.68
C PRO A 135 -10.44 5.47 -21.92
N VAL A 136 -10.39 4.20 -21.57
CA VAL A 136 -9.23 3.33 -21.79
C VAL A 136 -8.99 3.17 -23.30
N THR A 137 -7.77 3.44 -23.75
CA THR A 137 -7.33 3.26 -25.15
C THR A 137 -6.77 1.84 -25.36
N ALA A 138 -6.62 1.44 -26.63
CA ALA A 138 -5.98 0.16 -26.96
C ALA A 138 -4.50 0.07 -26.50
N ASP A 139 -3.80 1.21 -26.43
CA ASP A 139 -2.45 1.28 -25.87
C ASP A 139 -2.48 1.05 -24.34
N ASP A 140 -3.46 1.62 -23.65
CA ASP A 140 -3.66 1.39 -22.21
C ASP A 140 -3.98 -0.07 -21.91
N GLU A 141 -4.80 -0.74 -22.72
CA GLU A 141 -5.12 -2.16 -22.53
C GLU A 141 -3.84 -3.02 -22.53
N ALA A 142 -2.96 -2.80 -23.49
CA ALA A 142 -1.69 -3.51 -23.59
C ALA A 142 -0.76 -3.19 -22.41
N ARG A 143 -0.66 -1.92 -22.02
CA ARG A 143 0.13 -1.44 -20.87
C ARG A 143 -0.37 -2.03 -19.57
N ILE A 144 -1.68 -2.02 -19.33
CA ILE A 144 -2.31 -2.57 -18.12
C ILE A 144 -2.08 -4.07 -18.01
N ARG A 145 -2.17 -4.81 -19.12
CA ARG A 145 -1.84 -6.24 -19.14
C ARG A 145 -0.43 -6.50 -18.63
N ILE A 146 0.55 -5.75 -19.11
CA ILE A 146 1.96 -5.92 -18.72
C ILE A 146 2.21 -5.47 -17.28
N LYS A 147 1.42 -4.57 -16.72
CA LYS A 147 1.51 -4.17 -15.31
C LYS A 147 1.38 -5.34 -14.32
N ASN A 148 0.73 -6.43 -14.73
CA ASN A 148 0.64 -7.65 -13.92
C ASN A 148 1.91 -8.52 -13.94
N ALA A 149 2.93 -8.21 -14.75
CA ALA A 149 4.10 -9.06 -14.90
C ALA A 149 4.84 -9.34 -13.59
N THR A 150 5.01 -8.32 -12.74
CA THR A 150 5.63 -8.46 -11.41
C THR A 150 4.79 -9.37 -10.50
N LEU A 151 3.46 -9.14 -10.47
CA LEU A 151 2.53 -9.96 -9.67
C LEU A 151 2.57 -11.44 -10.09
N LEU A 152 2.63 -11.72 -11.39
CA LEU A 152 2.71 -13.08 -11.90
C LEU A 152 4.04 -13.75 -11.55
N SER A 153 5.14 -13.02 -11.59
CA SER A 153 6.45 -13.51 -11.14
C SER A 153 6.46 -13.82 -9.65
N ASP A 154 5.92 -12.93 -8.82
CA ASP A 154 5.77 -13.16 -7.38
C ASP A 154 4.86 -14.36 -7.10
N LEU A 155 3.74 -14.50 -7.81
CA LEU A 155 2.82 -15.63 -7.63
C LEU A 155 3.45 -16.96 -8.02
N ALA A 156 4.34 -16.97 -9.01
CA ALA A 156 5.07 -18.17 -9.42
C ALA A 156 6.04 -18.64 -8.32
N SER A 157 6.66 -17.71 -7.57
CA SER A 157 7.68 -18.02 -6.57
C SER A 157 7.15 -18.11 -5.13
N ALA A 158 6.02 -17.46 -4.79
CA ALA A 158 5.44 -17.53 -3.46
C ALA A 158 4.92 -18.94 -3.11
N ASP A 159 5.08 -19.34 -1.85
CA ASP A 159 4.49 -20.59 -1.34
C ASP A 159 2.99 -20.40 -1.00
N ALA A 160 2.60 -19.20 -0.59
CA ALA A 160 1.19 -18.82 -0.34
C ALA A 160 0.92 -17.38 -0.76
N GLY A 161 -0.26 -17.15 -1.31
CA GLY A 161 -0.77 -15.81 -1.63
C GLY A 161 -1.98 -15.45 -0.76
N LEU A 162 -2.04 -14.20 -0.31
CA LEU A 162 -3.15 -13.65 0.47
C LEU A 162 -3.81 -12.52 -0.31
N CYS A 163 -5.14 -12.51 -0.37
CA CYS A 163 -5.92 -11.39 -0.90
C CYS A 163 -6.74 -10.78 0.24
N PRO A 164 -6.77 -9.45 0.40
CA PRO A 164 -7.46 -8.83 1.53
C PRO A 164 -8.97 -9.08 1.53
N THR A 165 -9.60 -9.14 0.36
CA THR A 165 -11.05 -9.32 0.22
C THR A 165 -11.41 -10.32 -0.88
N ARG A 166 -12.67 -10.79 -0.86
CA ARG A 166 -13.23 -11.61 -1.93
C ARG A 166 -13.23 -10.88 -3.27
N PHE A 167 -13.57 -9.59 -3.29
CA PHE A 167 -13.55 -8.77 -4.49
C PHE A 167 -12.16 -8.76 -5.15
N GLN A 168 -11.10 -8.52 -4.37
CA GLN A 168 -9.72 -8.53 -4.87
C GLN A 168 -9.29 -9.92 -5.33
N TYR A 169 -9.66 -10.98 -4.60
CA TYR A 169 -9.41 -12.37 -4.99
C TYR A 169 -10.07 -12.71 -6.34
N GLU A 170 -11.28 -12.24 -6.58
CA GLU A 170 -12.03 -12.48 -7.80
C GLU A 170 -11.48 -11.72 -9.03
N GLN A 171 -10.60 -10.74 -8.84
CA GLN A 171 -9.89 -10.10 -9.94
C GLN A 171 -8.82 -11.01 -10.57
N TYR A 172 -8.30 -11.97 -9.81
CA TYR A 172 -7.32 -12.90 -10.34
C TYR A 172 -7.96 -13.90 -11.32
N PRO A 173 -7.28 -14.25 -12.43
CA PRO A 173 -7.75 -15.29 -13.35
C PRO A 173 -8.07 -16.60 -12.61
N PRO A 174 -9.18 -17.31 -12.92
CA PRO A 174 -9.62 -18.48 -12.16
C PRO A 174 -8.55 -19.56 -11.95
N HIS A 175 -7.70 -19.79 -12.95
CA HIS A 175 -6.61 -20.78 -12.88
C HIS A 175 -5.46 -20.40 -11.93
N LEU A 176 -5.37 -19.15 -11.50
CA LEU A 176 -4.38 -18.67 -10.53
C LEU A 176 -4.91 -18.65 -9.10
N ARG A 177 -6.23 -18.64 -8.92
CA ARG A 177 -6.88 -18.47 -7.62
C ARG A 177 -6.60 -19.61 -6.63
N SER A 178 -6.28 -20.81 -7.13
CA SER A 178 -5.96 -21.96 -6.27
C SER A 178 -4.72 -21.73 -5.38
N ARG A 179 -3.89 -20.74 -5.70
CA ARG A 179 -2.71 -20.35 -4.93
C ARG A 179 -2.97 -19.20 -3.95
N LEU A 180 -4.19 -18.66 -3.94
CA LEU A 180 -4.58 -17.48 -3.18
C LEU A 180 -5.58 -17.86 -2.09
N MET A 181 -5.47 -17.22 -0.94
CA MET A 181 -6.40 -17.30 0.17
C MET A 181 -6.96 -15.90 0.49
N ILE A 182 -8.20 -15.82 0.94
CA ILE A 182 -8.79 -14.56 1.39
C ILE A 182 -8.42 -14.37 2.86
N SER A 183 -7.71 -13.27 3.17
CA SER A 183 -7.34 -12.91 4.54
C SER A 183 -7.35 -11.40 4.68
N HIS A 184 -8.34 -10.87 5.38
CA HIS A 184 -8.46 -9.44 5.65
C HIS A 184 -7.31 -8.96 6.54
N GLU A 185 -6.81 -7.73 6.28
CA GLU A 185 -5.67 -7.15 7.01
C GLU A 185 -5.98 -6.81 8.48
N GLY A 186 -7.27 -6.79 8.84
CA GLY A 186 -7.72 -6.47 10.19
C GLY A 186 -7.80 -4.98 10.47
N ILE A 187 -8.58 -4.65 11.50
CA ILE A 187 -8.69 -3.30 12.07
C ILE A 187 -8.62 -3.44 13.59
N ASP A 188 -7.83 -2.60 14.23
CA ASP A 188 -7.81 -2.52 15.71
C ASP A 188 -9.09 -1.81 16.21
N THR A 189 -10.10 -2.59 16.54
CA THR A 189 -11.39 -2.09 17.05
C THR A 189 -11.34 -1.59 18.49
N ASN A 190 -10.24 -1.81 19.22
CA ASN A 190 -10.02 -1.20 20.53
C ASN A 190 -9.56 0.25 20.38
N PHE A 191 -8.82 0.55 19.32
CA PHE A 191 -8.36 1.90 18.98
C PHE A 191 -9.41 2.64 18.16
N PHE A 192 -9.89 2.05 17.06
CA PHE A 192 -10.90 2.64 16.18
C PHE A 192 -12.31 2.29 16.68
N LYS A 193 -12.82 3.08 17.61
CA LYS A 193 -14.16 2.93 18.20
C LYS A 193 -14.82 4.29 18.39
N PRO A 194 -16.16 4.35 18.50
CA PRO A 194 -16.86 5.56 18.89
C PRO A 194 -16.38 6.06 20.27
N ASP A 195 -16.19 7.36 20.38
CA ASP A 195 -15.85 8.05 21.62
C ASP A 195 -16.70 9.32 21.72
N THR A 196 -17.60 9.36 22.68
CA THR A 196 -18.52 10.51 22.91
C THR A 196 -17.81 11.76 23.45
N GLU A 197 -16.62 11.59 24.01
CA GLU A 197 -15.79 12.68 24.56
C GLU A 197 -14.73 13.15 23.53
N ALA A 198 -14.73 12.59 22.32
CA ALA A 198 -13.77 12.96 21.29
C ALA A 198 -13.90 14.43 20.90
N GLN A 199 -12.77 15.13 20.84
CA GLN A 199 -12.68 16.50 20.36
C GLN A 199 -12.14 16.55 18.92
N LEU A 200 -12.75 17.38 18.10
CA LEU A 200 -12.32 17.63 16.73
C LEU A 200 -11.77 19.07 16.61
N ILE A 201 -10.50 19.23 16.94
CA ILE A 201 -9.80 20.52 16.87
C ILE A 201 -8.82 20.46 15.68
N LEU A 202 -9.09 21.24 14.65
CA LEU A 202 -8.31 21.23 13.40
C LEU A 202 -7.49 22.52 13.24
N PRO A 203 -6.28 22.46 12.64
CA PRO A 203 -5.57 23.65 12.23
C PRO A 203 -6.35 24.38 11.15
N LYS A 204 -6.43 25.69 11.22
CA LYS A 204 -7.03 26.56 10.20
C LYS A 204 -6.11 27.77 9.97
N PRO A 205 -4.88 27.54 9.46
CA PRO A 205 -3.92 28.62 9.30
C PRO A 205 -4.42 29.67 8.34
N THR A 206 -4.16 30.94 8.65
CA THR A 206 -4.31 32.08 7.72
C THR A 206 -2.95 32.70 7.46
N PRO A 207 -2.77 33.51 6.40
CA PRO A 207 -1.51 34.21 6.16
C PRO A 207 -1.04 35.08 7.35
N GLU A 208 -2.03 35.65 8.09
CA GLU A 208 -1.76 36.53 9.23
C GLU A 208 -1.56 35.77 10.56
N ASN A 209 -2.09 34.54 10.66
CA ASN A 209 -1.97 33.74 11.85
C ASN A 209 -1.91 32.23 11.53
N PRO A 210 -0.71 31.64 11.53
CA PRO A 210 -0.50 30.23 11.21
C PRO A 210 -0.99 29.26 12.30
N ASP A 211 -1.24 29.76 13.53
CA ASP A 211 -1.59 28.93 14.70
C ASP A 211 -3.09 28.85 14.98
N ILE A 212 -3.92 29.51 14.15
CA ILE A 212 -5.38 29.42 14.32
C ILE A 212 -5.86 27.99 14.21
N LYS A 213 -6.72 27.62 15.14
CA LYS A 213 -7.44 26.35 15.16
C LYS A 213 -8.94 26.61 15.13
N ILE A 214 -9.68 25.67 14.57
CA ILE A 214 -11.14 25.60 14.65
C ILE A 214 -11.54 24.40 15.48
N ASP A 215 -12.39 24.61 16.47
CA ASP A 215 -13.00 23.53 17.24
C ASP A 215 -14.36 23.18 16.63
N LEU A 216 -14.47 21.98 16.13
CA LEU A 216 -15.68 21.40 15.56
C LEU A 216 -16.33 20.38 16.51
N SER A 217 -15.82 20.24 17.73
CA SER A 217 -16.39 19.35 18.75
C SER A 217 -17.82 19.82 19.08
N GLY A 218 -18.78 18.92 19.01
CA GLY A 218 -20.20 19.25 19.22
C GLY A 218 -20.87 20.03 18.08
N HIS A 219 -20.21 20.24 16.96
CA HIS A 219 -20.85 20.82 15.77
C HIS A 219 -21.90 19.85 15.21
N GLY A 220 -23.12 20.36 14.91
CA GLY A 220 -24.26 19.50 14.58
C GLY A 220 -24.13 18.69 13.29
N GLU A 221 -23.50 19.26 12.25
CA GLU A 221 -23.39 18.61 10.94
C GLU A 221 -21.96 18.72 10.42
N ILE A 222 -21.28 17.58 10.35
CA ILE A 222 -19.93 17.45 9.78
C ILE A 222 -19.97 16.40 8.69
N VAL A 223 -19.50 16.72 7.50
CA VAL A 223 -19.31 15.79 6.40
C VAL A 223 -17.82 15.67 6.13
N THR A 224 -17.32 14.45 6.12
CA THR A 224 -15.89 14.18 5.98
C THR A 224 -15.58 13.45 4.69
N TYR A 225 -14.46 13.81 4.08
CA TYR A 225 -13.78 13.03 3.06
C TYR A 225 -12.38 12.73 3.55
N ALA A 226 -12.05 11.45 3.70
CA ALA A 226 -10.75 11.01 4.19
C ALA A 226 -10.14 9.97 3.25
N THR A 227 -8.95 10.27 2.75
CA THR A 227 -8.26 9.41 1.79
C THR A 227 -6.74 9.58 1.90
N ARG A 228 -5.97 8.64 1.35
CA ARG A 228 -4.52 8.77 1.25
C ARG A 228 -4.10 9.88 0.28
N GLY A 229 -4.79 10.01 -0.86
CA GLY A 229 -4.53 11.01 -1.89
C GLY A 229 -5.83 11.36 -2.60
N MET A 230 -5.89 12.54 -3.18
CA MET A 230 -7.10 13.10 -3.81
C MET A 230 -7.23 12.69 -5.28
N GLU A 231 -6.91 11.42 -5.56
CA GLU A 231 -6.97 10.87 -6.92
C GLU A 231 -8.42 10.78 -7.43
N PRO A 232 -8.68 10.98 -8.75
CA PRO A 232 -10.02 10.91 -9.34
C PRO A 232 -10.77 9.61 -9.06
N TYR A 233 -10.07 8.46 -9.15
CA TYR A 233 -10.69 7.15 -8.90
C TYR A 233 -11.11 6.92 -7.42
N ARG A 234 -10.74 7.82 -6.50
CA ARG A 234 -11.22 7.85 -5.11
C ARG A 234 -12.47 8.72 -4.94
N GLY A 235 -13.01 9.26 -6.03
CA GLY A 235 -14.21 10.06 -6.04
C GLY A 235 -14.03 11.50 -5.51
N PHE A 236 -12.80 12.03 -5.49
CA PHE A 236 -12.58 13.39 -4.98
C PHE A 236 -13.29 14.46 -5.79
N PRO A 237 -13.25 14.46 -7.14
CA PRO A 237 -14.01 15.44 -7.95
C PRO A 237 -15.51 15.38 -7.64
N GLN A 238 -16.10 14.18 -7.58
CA GLN A 238 -17.50 13.96 -7.28
C GLN A 238 -17.86 14.42 -5.86
N PHE A 239 -16.94 14.21 -4.90
CA PHE A 239 -17.14 14.71 -3.54
C PHE A 239 -17.19 16.24 -3.51
N ILE A 240 -16.31 16.94 -4.22
CA ILE A 240 -16.30 18.41 -4.27
C ILE A 240 -17.59 18.96 -4.88
N GLU A 241 -18.08 18.37 -5.97
CA GLU A 241 -19.37 18.75 -6.57
C GLU A 241 -20.53 18.52 -5.59
N ALA A 242 -20.57 17.36 -4.94
CA ALA A 242 -21.60 17.06 -3.95
C ALA A 242 -21.53 17.99 -2.74
N ALA A 243 -20.34 18.34 -2.26
CA ALA A 243 -20.12 19.27 -1.16
C ALA A 243 -20.61 20.69 -1.53
N HIS A 244 -20.33 21.14 -2.76
CA HIS A 244 -20.84 22.43 -3.27
C HIS A 244 -22.38 22.48 -3.25
N LEU A 245 -23.04 21.44 -3.76
CA LEU A 245 -24.51 21.36 -3.76
C LEU A 245 -25.08 21.24 -2.34
N LEU A 246 -24.39 20.57 -1.45
CA LEU A 246 -24.78 20.44 -0.05
C LEU A 246 -24.75 21.78 0.68
N LEU A 247 -23.67 22.55 0.51
CA LEU A 247 -23.49 23.86 1.12
C LEU A 247 -24.58 24.88 0.68
N GLN A 248 -25.09 24.77 -0.55
CA GLN A 248 -26.22 25.58 -1.00
C GLN A 248 -27.50 25.28 -0.22
N LYS A 249 -27.71 24.03 0.18
CA LYS A 249 -28.91 23.59 0.91
C LYS A 249 -28.76 23.65 2.42
N ARG A 250 -27.54 23.51 2.90
CA ARG A 250 -27.17 23.44 4.34
C ARG A 250 -25.93 24.31 4.59
N PRO A 251 -26.09 25.64 4.67
CA PRO A 251 -24.95 26.57 4.74
C PRO A 251 -24.13 26.45 6.02
N ASN A 252 -24.68 25.80 7.06
CA ASN A 252 -23.98 25.61 8.35
C ASN A 252 -23.20 24.28 8.44
N VAL A 253 -23.29 23.41 7.42
CA VAL A 253 -22.53 22.15 7.45
C VAL A 253 -21.03 22.45 7.36
N GLN A 254 -20.25 21.68 8.13
CA GLN A 254 -18.80 21.74 8.03
C GLN A 254 -18.28 20.61 7.13
N ILE A 255 -17.46 20.97 6.16
CA ILE A 255 -16.78 19.99 5.28
C ILE A 255 -15.35 19.84 5.77
N VAL A 256 -14.98 18.61 6.14
CA VAL A 256 -13.62 18.27 6.59
C VAL A 256 -12.98 17.34 5.58
N ILE A 257 -11.85 17.74 5.02
CA ILE A 257 -11.09 16.96 4.04
C ILE A 257 -9.74 16.58 4.67
N ALA A 258 -9.45 15.29 4.68
CA ALA A 258 -8.18 14.75 5.17
C ALA A 258 -7.54 13.87 4.10
N GLY A 259 -6.29 14.16 3.78
CA GLY A 259 -5.52 13.43 2.76
C GLY A 259 -4.35 14.26 2.24
N ASP A 260 -3.55 13.63 1.37
CA ASP A 260 -2.47 14.29 0.66
C ASP A 260 -3.04 14.90 -0.63
N ASP A 261 -2.71 16.16 -0.93
CA ASP A 261 -3.13 16.86 -2.14
C ASP A 261 -2.32 16.47 -3.40
N ARG A 262 -1.34 15.61 -3.23
CA ARG A 262 -0.60 15.02 -4.35
C ARG A 262 -1.48 14.05 -5.13
N VAL A 263 -1.59 14.29 -6.42
CA VAL A 263 -2.37 13.52 -7.38
C VAL A 263 -1.45 12.72 -8.29
#